data_173dfe7975e03bf5c5488a208e75ff4a
#
_entry.id   173dfe7975e03bf5c5488a208e75ff4a
#
_cell.length_a   1.000
_cell.length_b   1.000
_cell.length_c   1.000
_cell.angle_alpha   90.00
_cell.angle_beta   90.00
_cell.angle_gamma   90.00
#
_symmetry.space_group_name_H-M   'P 1'
#
loop_
_entity.id
_entity.type
_entity.pdbx_description
1 polymer ?
#
loop_
_entity_poly.entity_id
_entity_poly.type
_entity_poly.pdbx_seq_one_letter_code
_entity_poly.pdbx_strand_id
1 'polypeptide(L)'
;MWAYVKDGVIKQINEHQTRLQPNPGVYFSAKYADEWTKEQKEDYGVYEVIQDKTNHKDSEYYINGADTISFGSGKVTQTWATATAKSLTDTKWTQSEIDAGEAPTGADTNTVKVRGLTYLHKQVIKSQAAGTLKNSDWYVIRKADAGTAVPSNITNFRAAVRTKAGEMETLIGNADTVDKLAALYVYTEQEDKSVTRPLGEWPKLEDY
;
A
#
# COMPACT_ATOMS: atom_id res chain seq x y z
N MET A 1 -1.82 12.79 -17.96
CA MET A 1 -2.05 14.18 -17.49
C MET A 1 -1.40 15.14 -18.47
N TRP A 2 -2.04 16.28 -18.78
CA TRP A 2 -1.55 17.27 -19.73
C TRP A 2 -1.56 18.65 -19.09
N ALA A 3 -0.58 19.49 -19.43
CA ALA A 3 -0.48 20.87 -18.98
C ALA A 3 -0.43 21.81 -20.17
N TYR A 4 -1.11 22.96 -20.04
CA TYR A 4 -0.94 24.07 -20.93
C TYR A 4 -0.02 25.12 -20.28
N VAL A 5 1.06 25.45 -20.97
CA VAL A 5 2.07 26.43 -20.55
C VAL A 5 2.07 27.62 -21.49
N LYS A 6 2.03 28.83 -20.93
CA LYS A 6 2.15 30.07 -21.67
C LYS A 6 3.10 31.01 -20.94
N ASP A 7 4.06 31.57 -21.66
CA ASP A 7 5.06 32.49 -21.14
C ASP A 7 5.85 31.86 -19.94
N GLY A 8 6.16 30.56 -20.04
CA GLY A 8 6.87 29.83 -19.00
C GLY A 8 6.05 29.49 -17.76
N VAL A 9 4.74 29.78 -17.77
CA VAL A 9 3.84 29.56 -16.63
C VAL A 9 2.78 28.52 -16.99
N ILE A 10 2.58 27.54 -16.11
CA ILE A 10 1.47 26.58 -16.24
C ILE A 10 0.15 27.32 -16.02
N LYS A 11 -0.71 27.34 -17.03
CA LYS A 11 -2.03 27.97 -16.97
C LYS A 11 -3.17 27.03 -16.71
N GLN A 12 -3.02 25.77 -17.11
CA GLN A 12 -4.06 24.75 -16.94
C GLN A 12 -3.42 23.37 -16.83
N ILE A 13 -3.99 22.52 -15.97
CA ILE A 13 -3.64 21.12 -15.85
C ILE A 13 -4.92 20.29 -16.02
N ASN A 14 -4.85 19.26 -16.88
CA ASN A 14 -5.93 18.31 -17.10
C ASN A 14 -5.47 16.90 -16.75
N GLU A 15 -6.11 16.29 -15.77
CA GLU A 15 -5.84 14.90 -15.38
C GLU A 15 -6.20 13.92 -16.49
N HIS A 16 -7.26 14.23 -17.21
CA HIS A 16 -7.75 13.44 -18.35
C HIS A 16 -7.62 14.22 -19.65
N GLN A 17 -7.81 13.53 -20.77
CA GLN A 17 -7.82 14.08 -22.10
C GLN A 17 -9.09 14.94 -22.31
N THR A 18 -9.04 16.18 -21.90
CA THR A 18 -10.13 17.16 -22.03
C THR A 18 -9.69 18.37 -22.82
N ARG A 19 -10.62 19.25 -23.19
CA ARG A 19 -10.29 20.48 -23.88
C ARG A 19 -9.36 21.35 -23.05
N LEU A 20 -8.34 21.91 -23.70
CA LEU A 20 -7.52 22.98 -23.15
C LEU A 20 -8.04 24.34 -23.62
N GLN A 21 -8.06 25.30 -22.71
CA GLN A 21 -8.49 26.69 -23.02
C GLN A 21 -7.31 27.65 -22.95
N PRO A 22 -6.56 27.84 -24.06
CA PRO A 22 -5.39 28.70 -24.06
C PRO A 22 -5.74 30.21 -23.90
N ASN A 23 -6.93 30.62 -24.31
CA ASN A 23 -7.47 31.95 -24.10
C ASN A 23 -9.00 31.89 -23.97
N PRO A 24 -9.66 32.92 -23.41
CA PRO A 24 -11.12 33.01 -23.38
C PRO A 24 -11.72 32.81 -24.77
N GLY A 25 -12.63 31.84 -24.90
CA GLY A 25 -13.30 31.53 -26.18
C GLY A 25 -12.50 30.69 -27.17
N VAL A 26 -11.24 30.38 -26.90
CA VAL A 26 -10.39 29.51 -27.74
C VAL A 26 -10.15 28.17 -27.03
N TYR A 27 -10.46 27.08 -27.73
CA TYR A 27 -10.31 25.74 -27.19
C TYR A 27 -9.49 24.87 -28.13
N PHE A 28 -8.51 24.17 -27.58
CA PHE A 28 -7.89 23.02 -28.23
C PHE A 28 -8.79 21.81 -28.06
N SER A 29 -9.05 21.10 -29.15
CA SER A 29 -9.79 19.84 -29.11
C SER A 29 -9.04 18.84 -28.20
N ALA A 30 -9.76 17.97 -27.49
CA ALA A 30 -9.16 16.89 -26.71
C ALA A 30 -8.27 15.94 -27.52
N LYS A 31 -8.37 15.98 -28.84
CA LYS A 31 -7.57 15.17 -29.77
C LYS A 31 -6.07 15.52 -29.83
N TYR A 32 -5.64 16.64 -29.26
CA TYR A 32 -4.21 16.99 -29.21
C TYR A 32 -3.33 15.89 -28.64
N ALA A 33 -3.84 15.14 -27.69
CA ALA A 33 -3.07 14.08 -27.04
C ALA A 33 -2.68 12.95 -28.02
N ASP A 34 -3.60 12.57 -28.93
CA ASP A 34 -3.45 11.43 -29.85
C ASP A 34 -3.02 11.87 -31.26
N GLU A 35 -3.53 13.00 -31.74
CA GLU A 35 -3.37 13.43 -33.15
C GLU A 35 -2.17 14.35 -33.38
N TRP A 36 -1.74 15.11 -32.35
CA TRP A 36 -0.62 16.03 -32.51
C TRP A 36 0.72 15.34 -32.26
N THR A 37 1.74 15.71 -33.06
CA THR A 37 3.12 15.32 -32.77
C THR A 37 3.62 16.00 -31.50
N LYS A 38 4.76 15.55 -30.99
CA LYS A 38 5.38 16.19 -29.82
C LYS A 38 5.70 17.66 -30.11
N GLU A 39 6.29 17.92 -31.25
CA GLU A 39 6.67 19.26 -31.70
C GLU A 39 5.44 20.19 -31.81
N GLN A 40 4.36 19.69 -32.41
CA GLN A 40 3.10 20.46 -32.49
C GLN A 40 2.55 20.77 -31.10
N LYS A 41 2.59 19.83 -30.18
CA LYS A 41 2.16 20.05 -28.80
C LYS A 41 2.99 21.15 -28.13
N GLU A 42 4.31 21.04 -28.21
CA GLU A 42 5.24 22.00 -27.62
C GLU A 42 5.10 23.39 -28.21
N ASP A 43 4.94 23.53 -29.54
CA ASP A 43 4.71 24.81 -30.24
C ASP A 43 3.43 25.53 -29.76
N TYR A 44 2.40 24.76 -29.41
CA TYR A 44 1.17 25.28 -28.83
C TYR A 44 1.19 25.37 -27.30
N GLY A 45 2.32 25.07 -26.65
CA GLY A 45 2.47 25.12 -25.21
C GLY A 45 1.77 23.96 -24.49
N VAL A 46 1.52 22.85 -25.18
CA VAL A 46 0.90 21.66 -24.61
C VAL A 46 1.96 20.63 -24.28
N TYR A 47 2.04 20.25 -23.02
CA TYR A 47 3.04 19.30 -22.50
C TYR A 47 2.39 18.13 -21.81
N GLU A 48 2.95 16.94 -22.03
CA GLU A 48 2.67 15.81 -21.17
C GLU A 48 3.35 16.01 -19.80
N VAL A 49 2.61 15.74 -18.71
CA VAL A 49 3.18 15.82 -17.37
C VAL A 49 3.95 14.55 -17.06
N ILE A 50 5.25 14.68 -16.94
CA ILE A 50 6.18 13.59 -16.59
C ILE A 50 6.14 13.43 -15.08
N GLN A 51 5.82 12.23 -14.60
CA GLN A 51 5.83 11.91 -13.16
C GLN A 51 7.23 11.47 -12.72
N ASP A 52 7.88 12.27 -11.90
CA ASP A 52 9.08 11.86 -11.16
C ASP A 52 8.66 11.29 -9.81
N LYS A 53 8.60 9.97 -9.73
CA LYS A 53 8.17 9.23 -8.53
C LYS A 53 9.31 8.89 -7.57
N THR A 54 10.47 9.52 -7.67
CA THR A 54 11.64 9.24 -6.80
C THR A 54 11.26 9.30 -5.31
N ASN A 55 10.44 10.28 -4.91
CA ASN A 55 9.98 10.47 -3.54
C ASN A 55 8.61 9.89 -3.24
N HIS A 56 7.91 9.36 -4.25
CA HIS A 56 6.60 8.73 -4.07
C HIS A 56 6.77 7.26 -3.74
N LYS A 57 6.30 6.87 -2.57
CA LYS A 57 6.43 5.52 -2.02
C LYS A 57 5.07 4.85 -1.87
N ASP A 58 5.07 3.54 -1.62
CA ASP A 58 3.85 2.77 -1.39
C ASP A 58 3.07 3.32 -0.19
N SER A 59 1.82 3.71 -0.42
CA SER A 59 0.93 4.29 0.58
C SER A 59 0.51 3.31 1.68
N GLU A 60 0.72 2.01 1.51
CA GLU A 60 0.55 1.03 2.60
C GLU A 60 1.55 1.34 3.72
N TYR A 61 2.79 1.68 3.37
CA TYR A 61 3.92 1.82 4.29
C TYR A 61 4.30 3.26 4.59
N TYR A 62 3.94 4.21 3.71
CA TYR A 62 4.38 5.60 3.77
C TYR A 62 3.22 6.58 3.67
N ILE A 63 3.41 7.75 4.24
CA ILE A 63 2.60 8.94 4.00
C ILE A 63 3.35 9.75 2.96
N ASN A 64 2.81 9.80 1.74
CA ASN A 64 3.41 10.60 0.67
C ASN A 64 3.18 12.09 0.94
N GLY A 65 4.23 12.88 0.70
CA GLY A 65 4.14 14.33 0.78
C GLY A 65 3.34 14.92 -0.38
N ALA A 66 3.04 16.20 -0.29
CA ALA A 66 2.32 16.94 -1.34
C ALA A 66 3.11 16.87 -2.66
N ASP A 67 2.39 16.78 -3.77
CA ASP A 67 2.98 16.90 -5.10
C ASP A 67 3.06 18.36 -5.55
N THR A 68 3.97 18.61 -6.48
CA THR A 68 4.17 19.90 -7.13
C THR A 68 4.38 19.67 -8.61
N ILE A 69 3.66 20.43 -9.43
CA ILE A 69 3.83 20.41 -10.88
C ILE A 69 4.52 21.70 -11.30
N SER A 70 5.65 21.56 -12.00
CA SER A 70 6.47 22.70 -12.45
C SER A 70 6.85 22.56 -13.92
N PHE A 71 7.05 23.72 -14.59
CA PHE A 71 7.61 23.78 -15.92
C PHE A 71 9.05 24.28 -15.87
N GLY A 72 9.94 23.55 -16.52
CA GLY A 72 11.36 23.92 -16.60
C GLY A 72 12.07 23.08 -17.65
N SER A 73 13.09 23.69 -18.32
CA SER A 73 13.89 23.00 -19.35
C SER A 73 13.03 22.35 -20.45
N GLY A 74 11.96 23.02 -20.88
CA GLY A 74 11.08 22.55 -21.97
C GLY A 74 10.21 21.34 -21.61
N LYS A 75 9.96 21.07 -20.34
CA LYS A 75 9.09 19.97 -19.88
C LYS A 75 8.31 20.33 -18.64
N VAL A 76 7.17 19.66 -18.45
CA VAL A 76 6.38 19.75 -17.23
C VAL A 76 6.62 18.49 -16.40
N THR A 77 7.01 18.67 -15.14
CA THR A 77 7.32 17.57 -14.24
C THR A 77 6.48 17.66 -12.97
N GLN A 78 5.84 16.56 -12.59
CA GLN A 78 5.21 16.37 -11.29
C GLN A 78 6.20 15.65 -10.38
N THR A 79 6.51 16.25 -9.25
CA THR A 79 7.39 15.71 -8.20
C THR A 79 6.64 15.64 -6.88
N TRP A 80 7.08 14.80 -5.98
CA TRP A 80 6.52 14.70 -4.62
C TRP A 80 7.55 15.12 -3.57
N ALA A 81 7.09 15.76 -2.52
CA ALA A 81 7.88 15.94 -1.32
C ALA A 81 8.24 14.57 -0.71
N THR A 82 9.31 14.52 0.09
CA THR A 82 9.80 13.28 0.69
C THR A 82 8.68 12.59 1.48
N ALA A 83 8.47 11.30 1.20
CA ALA A 83 7.52 10.47 1.90
C ALA A 83 8.00 10.18 3.34
N THR A 84 7.07 10.17 4.29
CA THR A 84 7.34 9.85 5.70
C THR A 84 6.90 8.42 5.99
N ALA A 85 7.78 7.61 6.59
CA ALA A 85 7.43 6.25 6.99
C ALA A 85 6.35 6.27 8.08
N LYS A 86 5.34 5.39 7.95
CA LYS A 86 4.37 5.15 9.02
C LYS A 86 5.04 4.48 10.22
N SER A 87 4.47 4.65 11.41
CA SER A 87 5.01 4.01 12.61
C SER A 87 4.86 2.48 12.55
N LEU A 88 5.91 1.76 12.89
CA LEU A 88 5.86 0.31 13.12
C LEU A 88 5.13 -0.02 14.43
N THR A 89 5.30 0.83 15.45
CA THR A 89 4.71 0.64 16.78
C THR A 89 3.42 1.44 16.93
N ASP A 90 2.57 1.01 17.86
CA ASP A 90 1.37 1.74 18.21
C ASP A 90 1.72 3.14 18.74
N THR A 91 0.98 4.14 18.26
CA THR A 91 1.01 5.49 18.82
C THR A 91 -0.06 5.62 19.90
N LYS A 92 0.29 6.18 21.04
CA LYS A 92 -0.62 6.40 22.17
C LYS A 92 -1.01 7.87 22.27
N TRP A 93 -2.09 8.15 22.97
CA TRP A 93 -2.46 9.51 23.32
C TRP A 93 -1.43 10.13 24.25
N THR A 94 -1.07 11.37 24.00
CA THR A 94 -0.22 12.16 24.92
C THR A 94 -1.08 12.86 25.96
N GLN A 95 -0.48 13.21 27.11
CA GLN A 95 -1.20 13.93 28.14
C GLN A 95 -1.73 15.29 27.63
N SER A 96 -0.97 15.97 26.77
CA SER A 96 -1.38 17.25 26.18
C SER A 96 -2.63 17.12 25.29
N GLU A 97 -2.74 16.06 24.50
CA GLU A 97 -3.93 15.79 23.65
C GLU A 97 -5.15 15.42 24.50
N ILE A 98 -4.93 14.70 25.60
CA ILE A 98 -5.99 14.35 26.55
C ILE A 98 -6.52 15.62 27.25
N ASP A 99 -5.62 16.46 27.72
CA ASP A 99 -5.95 17.71 28.39
C ASP A 99 -6.63 18.71 27.43
N ALA A 100 -6.27 18.66 26.14
CA ALA A 100 -6.91 19.44 25.08
C ALA A 100 -8.31 18.92 24.70
N GLY A 101 -8.74 17.76 25.21
CA GLY A 101 -10.03 17.15 24.89
C GLY A 101 -10.08 16.48 23.50
N GLU A 102 -8.93 16.18 22.89
CA GLU A 102 -8.84 15.51 21.58
C GLU A 102 -9.01 14.00 21.69
N ALA A 103 -8.76 13.42 22.87
CA ALA A 103 -8.87 11.99 23.12
C ALA A 103 -10.32 11.58 23.46
N PRO A 104 -10.70 10.31 23.19
CA PRO A 104 -11.99 9.78 23.63
C PRO A 104 -12.15 9.86 25.16
N THR A 105 -13.39 10.01 25.63
CA THR A 105 -13.69 10.03 27.06
C THR A 105 -13.17 8.79 27.76
N GLY A 106 -12.37 8.98 28.82
CA GLY A 106 -11.75 7.91 29.61
C GLY A 106 -10.44 7.37 29.02
N ALA A 107 -9.93 7.96 27.95
CA ALA A 107 -8.59 7.65 27.44
C ALA A 107 -7.50 8.13 28.41
N ASP A 108 -6.43 7.38 28.49
CA ASP A 108 -5.20 7.69 29.22
C ASP A 108 -3.98 7.59 28.29
N THR A 109 -2.80 7.87 28.81
CA THR A 109 -1.53 7.77 28.04
C THR A 109 -1.14 6.35 27.67
N ASN A 110 -1.88 5.31 28.09
CA ASN A 110 -1.72 3.93 27.65
C ASN A 110 -2.70 3.57 26.53
N THR A 111 -3.74 4.38 26.34
CA THR A 111 -4.75 4.15 25.31
C THR A 111 -4.14 4.37 23.92
N VAL A 112 -4.31 3.38 23.06
CA VAL A 112 -3.77 3.44 21.69
C VAL A 112 -4.57 4.45 20.86
N LYS A 113 -3.87 5.41 20.28
CA LYS A 113 -4.42 6.39 19.34
C LYS A 113 -4.46 5.83 17.90
N VAL A 114 -3.32 5.27 17.47
CA VAL A 114 -3.19 4.69 16.12
C VAL A 114 -2.40 3.38 16.24
N ARG A 115 -2.91 2.32 15.63
CA ARG A 115 -2.20 1.04 15.55
C ARG A 115 -1.01 1.14 14.61
N GLY A 116 0.13 0.62 15.02
CA GLY A 116 1.33 0.52 14.21
C GLY A 116 1.25 -0.57 13.15
N LEU A 117 2.09 -0.47 12.12
CA LEU A 117 2.12 -1.43 11.01
C LEU A 117 2.38 -2.86 11.49
N THR A 118 3.27 -3.07 12.46
CA THR A 118 3.55 -4.39 13.03
C THR A 118 2.27 -5.05 13.56
N TYR A 119 1.45 -4.32 14.31
CA TYR A 119 0.16 -4.83 14.79
C TYR A 119 -0.77 -5.16 13.63
N LEU A 120 -0.94 -4.24 12.68
CA LEU A 120 -1.86 -4.40 11.55
C LEU A 120 -1.49 -5.62 10.69
N HIS A 121 -0.21 -5.78 10.34
CA HIS A 121 0.26 -6.91 9.55
C HIS A 121 0.11 -8.25 10.31
N LYS A 122 0.36 -8.28 11.62
CA LYS A 122 0.08 -9.49 12.44
C LYS A 122 -1.41 -9.85 12.45
N GLN A 123 -2.31 -8.85 12.48
CA GLN A 123 -3.75 -9.13 12.40
C GLN A 123 -4.15 -9.71 11.03
N VAL A 124 -3.53 -9.25 9.94
CA VAL A 124 -3.72 -9.84 8.60
C VAL A 124 -3.30 -11.32 8.61
N ILE A 125 -2.12 -11.67 9.17
CA ILE A 125 -1.66 -13.06 9.27
C ILE A 125 -2.66 -13.91 10.09
N LYS A 126 -3.13 -13.42 11.23
CA LYS A 126 -4.13 -14.12 12.05
C LYS A 126 -5.44 -14.35 11.29
N SER A 127 -5.91 -13.36 10.55
CA SER A 127 -7.11 -13.46 9.73
C SER A 127 -6.95 -14.49 8.60
N GLN A 128 -5.80 -14.49 7.92
CA GLN A 128 -5.47 -15.47 6.88
C GLN A 128 -5.37 -16.89 7.45
N ALA A 129 -4.71 -17.06 8.61
CA ALA A 129 -4.63 -18.35 9.30
C ALA A 129 -6.03 -18.88 9.66
N ALA A 130 -6.90 -18.03 10.21
CA ALA A 130 -8.28 -18.40 10.53
C ALA A 130 -9.06 -18.79 9.26
N GLY A 131 -8.91 -18.04 8.17
CA GLY A 131 -9.50 -18.36 6.86
C GLY A 131 -9.04 -19.72 6.33
N THR A 132 -7.74 -20.00 6.42
CA THR A 132 -7.15 -21.28 5.99
C THR A 132 -7.65 -22.46 6.82
N LEU A 133 -7.85 -22.28 8.12
CA LEU A 133 -8.33 -23.33 9.04
C LEU A 133 -9.85 -23.57 8.93
N LYS A 134 -10.63 -22.59 8.48
CA LYS A 134 -12.10 -22.58 8.51
C LYS A 134 -12.71 -23.87 7.93
N ASN A 135 -12.24 -24.32 6.77
CA ASN A 135 -12.79 -25.50 6.08
C ASN A 135 -12.57 -26.81 6.85
N SER A 136 -11.67 -26.83 7.84
CA SER A 136 -11.38 -27.98 8.69
C SER A 136 -11.95 -27.87 10.11
N ASP A 137 -12.60 -26.77 10.48
CA ASP A 137 -13.13 -26.54 11.83
C ASP A 137 -14.23 -27.53 12.19
N TRP A 138 -15.04 -27.97 11.25
CA TRP A 138 -16.09 -28.95 11.47
C TRP A 138 -15.57 -30.30 12.01
N TYR A 139 -14.33 -30.70 11.67
CA TYR A 139 -13.71 -31.90 12.24
C TYR A 139 -13.49 -31.75 13.75
N VAL A 140 -13.07 -30.54 14.18
CA VAL A 140 -12.84 -30.24 15.60
C VAL A 140 -14.17 -30.20 16.36
N ILE A 141 -15.21 -29.58 15.76
CA ILE A 141 -16.56 -29.53 16.33
C ILE A 141 -17.12 -30.95 16.46
N ARG A 142 -17.03 -31.77 15.41
CA ARG A 142 -17.48 -33.17 15.42
C ARG A 142 -16.77 -34.01 16.48
N LYS A 143 -15.46 -33.79 16.69
CA LYS A 143 -14.71 -34.45 17.76
C LYS A 143 -15.24 -34.07 19.14
N ALA A 144 -15.55 -32.79 19.36
CA ALA A 144 -16.08 -32.30 20.62
C ALA A 144 -17.50 -32.79 20.91
N ASP A 145 -18.36 -32.85 19.89
CA ASP A 145 -19.77 -33.23 20.00
C ASP A 145 -19.98 -34.73 20.01
N ALA A 146 -19.38 -35.47 19.10
CA ALA A 146 -19.63 -36.89 18.87
C ALA A 146 -18.42 -37.82 19.22
N GLY A 147 -17.32 -37.28 19.73
CA GLY A 147 -16.12 -38.06 20.06
C GLY A 147 -15.35 -38.61 18.87
N THR A 148 -15.78 -38.30 17.62
CA THR A 148 -15.13 -38.82 16.40
C THR A 148 -13.75 -38.21 16.21
N ALA A 149 -12.71 -39.07 16.11
CA ALA A 149 -11.33 -38.58 15.94
C ALA A 149 -11.14 -37.72 14.69
N VAL A 150 -10.33 -36.68 14.82
CA VAL A 150 -9.90 -35.87 13.65
C VAL A 150 -8.90 -36.72 12.84
N PRO A 151 -9.04 -36.83 11.51
CA PRO A 151 -8.05 -37.49 10.67
C PRO A 151 -6.64 -36.90 10.86
N SER A 152 -5.61 -37.74 10.76
CA SER A 152 -4.21 -37.33 11.02
C SER A 152 -3.73 -36.25 10.07
N ASN A 153 -4.07 -36.34 8.76
CA ASN A 153 -3.74 -35.33 7.77
C ASN A 153 -4.32 -33.95 8.14
N ILE A 154 -5.59 -33.90 8.59
CA ILE A 154 -6.22 -32.65 9.06
C ILE A 154 -5.51 -32.10 10.31
N THR A 155 -5.16 -33.00 11.26
CA THR A 155 -4.42 -32.58 12.48
C THR A 155 -3.07 -31.97 12.10
N ASN A 156 -2.31 -32.63 11.24
CA ASN A 156 -0.98 -32.20 10.79
C ASN A 156 -1.06 -30.88 10.01
N PHE A 157 -1.98 -30.77 9.06
CA PHE A 157 -2.24 -29.53 8.33
C PHE A 157 -2.54 -28.37 9.27
N ARG A 158 -3.47 -28.55 10.21
CA ARG A 158 -3.85 -27.51 11.19
C ARG A 158 -2.67 -27.09 12.08
N ALA A 159 -1.83 -28.03 12.45
CA ALA A 159 -0.59 -27.73 13.20
C ALA A 159 0.37 -26.91 12.35
N ALA A 160 0.61 -27.31 11.09
CA ALA A 160 1.49 -26.59 10.15
C ALA A 160 1.00 -25.16 9.90
N VAL A 161 -0.30 -24.94 9.71
CA VAL A 161 -0.86 -23.57 9.54
C VAL A 161 -0.59 -22.70 10.77
N ARG A 162 -0.75 -23.24 12.01
CA ARG A 162 -0.46 -22.46 13.23
C ARG A 162 1.03 -22.15 13.38
N THR A 163 1.88 -23.13 13.09
CA THR A 163 3.35 -22.94 13.12
C THR A 163 3.74 -21.87 12.12
N LYS A 164 3.24 -21.93 10.87
CA LYS A 164 3.53 -20.96 9.84
C LYS A 164 3.05 -19.56 10.20
N ALA A 165 1.87 -19.43 10.81
CA ALA A 165 1.38 -18.14 11.30
C ALA A 165 2.34 -17.55 12.35
N GLY A 166 2.83 -18.35 13.30
CA GLY A 166 3.80 -17.91 14.31
C GLY A 166 5.14 -17.47 13.72
N GLU A 167 5.65 -18.20 12.71
CA GLU A 167 6.84 -17.81 11.96
C GLU A 167 6.66 -16.46 11.26
N MET A 168 5.55 -16.29 10.53
CA MET A 168 5.22 -15.04 9.85
C MET A 168 5.07 -13.86 10.82
N GLU A 169 4.38 -14.07 11.96
CA GLU A 169 4.26 -13.04 12.99
C GLU A 169 5.61 -12.67 13.62
N THR A 170 6.53 -13.64 13.74
CA THR A 170 7.90 -13.41 14.22
C THR A 170 8.71 -12.59 13.23
N LEU A 171 8.68 -12.93 11.94
CA LEU A 171 9.35 -12.16 10.89
C LEU A 171 8.84 -10.69 10.85
N ILE A 172 7.53 -10.49 10.93
CA ILE A 172 6.90 -9.16 11.00
C ILE A 172 7.36 -8.42 12.26
N GLY A 173 7.44 -9.11 13.41
CA GLY A 173 7.89 -8.53 14.67
C GLY A 173 9.36 -8.11 14.69
N ASN A 174 10.20 -8.78 13.90
CA ASN A 174 11.63 -8.53 13.80
C ASN A 174 11.98 -7.44 12.78
N ALA A 175 11.03 -6.99 11.97
CA ALA A 175 11.23 -5.88 11.04
C ALA A 175 11.35 -4.57 11.84
N ASP A 176 12.57 -4.01 11.90
CA ASP A 176 12.90 -2.79 12.65
C ASP A 176 12.74 -1.52 11.80
N THR A 177 12.51 -1.66 10.50
CA THR A 177 12.20 -0.57 9.56
C THR A 177 11.01 -0.92 8.69
N VAL A 178 10.35 0.12 8.19
CA VAL A 178 9.21 -0.02 7.27
C VAL A 178 9.63 -0.71 5.97
N ASP A 179 10.83 -0.40 5.45
CA ASP A 179 11.37 -1.05 4.25
C ASP A 179 11.61 -2.55 4.47
N LYS A 180 12.13 -2.96 5.65
CA LYS A 180 12.28 -4.38 5.98
C LYS A 180 10.93 -5.09 6.12
N LEU A 181 9.93 -4.42 6.69
CA LEU A 181 8.57 -4.96 6.73
C LEU A 181 8.01 -5.15 5.33
N ALA A 182 8.11 -4.14 4.47
CA ALA A 182 7.65 -4.22 3.09
C ALA A 182 8.37 -5.33 2.30
N ALA A 183 9.68 -5.49 2.50
CA ALA A 183 10.48 -6.52 1.84
C ALA A 183 10.01 -7.96 2.14
N LEU A 184 9.36 -8.21 3.29
CA LEU A 184 8.80 -9.54 3.61
C LEU A 184 7.73 -9.99 2.60
N TYR A 185 7.08 -9.06 1.94
CA TYR A 185 5.97 -9.31 1.02
C TYR A 185 6.38 -9.31 -0.46
N VAL A 186 7.63 -8.93 -0.77
CA VAL A 186 8.12 -8.85 -2.14
C VAL A 186 8.41 -10.25 -2.68
N TYR A 187 7.73 -10.60 -3.77
CA TYR A 187 7.99 -11.84 -4.48
C TYR A 187 9.22 -11.71 -5.38
N THR A 188 10.09 -12.72 -5.34
CA THR A 188 11.30 -12.79 -6.14
C THR A 188 11.32 -14.10 -6.93
N GLU A 189 11.57 -14.02 -8.23
CA GLU A 189 11.77 -15.20 -9.08
C GLU A 189 13.11 -15.85 -8.75
N GLN A 190 13.09 -17.17 -8.55
CA GLN A 190 14.26 -17.99 -8.29
C GLN A 190 14.84 -18.55 -9.61
N GLU A 191 16.01 -19.16 -9.56
CA GLU A 191 16.66 -19.76 -10.72
C GLU A 191 15.82 -20.88 -11.37
N ASP A 192 15.05 -21.60 -10.58
CA ASP A 192 14.14 -22.67 -11.04
C ASP A 192 12.79 -22.15 -11.56
N LYS A 193 12.65 -20.82 -11.74
CA LYS A 193 11.40 -20.15 -12.14
C LYS A 193 10.28 -20.17 -11.09
N SER A 194 10.51 -20.72 -9.91
CA SER A 194 9.60 -20.56 -8.81
C SER A 194 9.60 -19.12 -8.32
N VAL A 195 8.50 -18.69 -7.70
CA VAL A 195 8.37 -17.34 -7.14
C VAL A 195 8.15 -17.46 -5.65
N THR A 196 9.05 -16.87 -4.88
CA THR A 196 9.02 -16.91 -3.40
C THR A 196 9.10 -15.54 -2.79
N ARG A 197 8.69 -15.41 -1.53
CA ARG A 197 8.86 -14.20 -0.71
C ARG A 197 9.41 -14.56 0.67
N PRO A 198 10.12 -13.66 1.36
CA PRO A 198 10.68 -13.93 2.68
C PRO A 198 9.65 -14.35 3.74
N LEU A 199 8.42 -13.79 3.66
CA LEU A 199 7.34 -14.17 4.57
C LEU A 199 6.92 -15.65 4.40
N GLY A 200 7.14 -16.23 3.21
CA GLY A 200 6.79 -17.60 2.84
C GLY A 200 5.31 -17.77 2.48
N GLU A 201 4.92 -19.02 2.19
CA GLU A 201 3.57 -19.35 1.74
C GLU A 201 2.82 -20.19 2.78
N TRP A 202 1.50 -20.18 2.71
CA TRP A 202 0.65 -20.99 3.57
C TRP A 202 0.73 -22.47 3.18
N PRO A 203 0.73 -23.39 4.18
CA PRO A 203 0.60 -24.81 3.90
C PRO A 203 -0.71 -25.14 3.16
N LYS A 204 -0.66 -26.12 2.27
CA LYS A 204 -1.83 -26.63 1.57
C LYS A 204 -2.26 -27.96 2.16
N LEU A 205 -3.58 -28.21 2.21
CA LEU A 205 -4.10 -29.48 2.78
C LEU A 205 -3.65 -30.72 1.99
N GLU A 206 -3.42 -30.56 0.68
CA GLU A 206 -2.97 -31.62 -0.21
C GLU A 206 -1.55 -32.13 0.08
N ASP A 207 -0.77 -31.39 0.87
CA ASP A 207 0.61 -31.73 1.25
C ASP A 207 0.66 -32.66 2.49
N TYR A 208 -0.50 -33.03 3.08
CA TYR A 208 -0.61 -33.78 4.36
C TYR A 208 -1.56 -35.03 4.21
#